data_aacb03de415ac7986dc44129ec79e240
#
_entry.id   aacb03de415ac7986dc44129ec79e240
#
_cell.length_a   1.000
_cell.length_b   1.000
_cell.length_c   1.000
_cell.angle_alpha   90.00
_cell.angle_beta   90.00
_cell.angle_gamma   90.00
#
_symmetry.space_group_name_H-M   'P 1'
#
loop_
_entity.id
_entity.type
_entity.pdbx_description
1 polymer ?
#
loop_
_entity_poly.entity_id
_entity_poly.type
_entity_poly.pdbx_seq_one_letter_code
_entity_poly.pdbx_strand_id
1 'polypeptide(L)'
;MFQAKAIKNPYEDIALDVLLYKEYPPKPFKFEQPTEYEIKEILKTMGKTSRADELNCGSCGYKTCREKAIAVFNGIAEPSMCLPYMRSRAESLSNIICESSPNLIGLVDKDLMIIEAYHRLHLFQF
;
A
#
# COMPACT_ATOMS: atom_id res chain seq x y z
N MET A 1 -39.23 -18.29 32.25
CA MET A 1 -39.65 -17.01 31.63
C MET A 1 -38.76 -15.91 32.21
N PHE A 2 -37.69 -15.52 31.51
CA PHE A 2 -36.77 -14.48 31.97
C PHE A 2 -37.38 -13.12 31.64
N GLN A 3 -37.79 -12.37 32.66
CA GLN A 3 -38.17 -10.98 32.50
C GLN A 3 -36.87 -10.16 32.37
N ALA A 4 -36.60 -9.61 31.20
CA ALA A 4 -35.56 -8.63 31.01
C ALA A 4 -35.88 -7.37 31.81
N LYS A 5 -35.09 -7.13 32.86
CA LYS A 5 -35.18 -5.88 33.63
C LYS A 5 -34.67 -4.75 32.73
N ALA A 6 -35.50 -3.79 32.39
CA ALA A 6 -35.10 -2.65 31.61
C ALA A 6 -33.94 -1.92 32.32
N ILE A 7 -32.81 -1.87 31.67
CA ILE A 7 -31.65 -1.11 32.14
C ILE A 7 -32.01 0.37 31.91
N LYS A 8 -32.21 1.13 33.00
CA LYS A 8 -32.44 2.56 32.91
C LYS A 8 -31.20 3.22 32.30
N ASN A 9 -31.40 3.97 31.24
CA ASN A 9 -30.31 4.72 30.60
C ASN A 9 -29.77 5.74 31.62
N PRO A 10 -28.48 5.64 32.05
CA PRO A 10 -27.95 6.54 33.08
C PRO A 10 -27.80 7.99 32.59
N TYR A 11 -28.09 8.26 31.33
CA TYR A 11 -27.94 9.59 30.71
C TYR A 11 -29.27 10.26 30.39
N GLU A 12 -30.41 9.69 30.82
CA GLU A 12 -31.73 10.27 30.57
C GLU A 12 -31.94 11.62 31.26
N ASP A 13 -31.24 11.89 32.37
CA ASP A 13 -31.39 13.09 33.17
C ASP A 13 -30.30 14.17 32.87
N ILE A 14 -29.46 13.96 31.87
CA ILE A 14 -28.43 14.95 31.48
C ILE A 14 -29.11 15.94 30.53
N ALA A 15 -29.45 17.11 31.04
CA ALA A 15 -29.82 18.24 30.20
C ALA A 15 -28.59 18.66 29.39
N LEU A 16 -28.51 18.20 28.15
CA LEU A 16 -27.45 18.59 27.21
C LEU A 16 -27.76 20.01 26.69
N ASP A 17 -27.39 21.02 27.47
CA ASP A 17 -27.35 22.42 27.02
C ASP A 17 -26.24 22.67 26.00
N VAL A 18 -25.63 21.60 25.53
CA VAL A 18 -24.54 21.67 24.54
C VAL A 18 -25.16 21.51 23.15
N LEU A 19 -24.97 22.52 22.33
CA LEU A 19 -25.33 22.48 20.91
C LEU A 19 -24.43 21.47 20.21
N LEU A 20 -24.87 20.22 20.14
CA LEU A 20 -24.13 19.12 19.51
C LEU A 20 -24.13 19.20 17.96
N TYR A 21 -24.91 20.14 17.41
CA TYR A 21 -25.00 20.35 15.99
C TYR A 21 -23.77 21.15 15.51
N LYS A 22 -22.97 20.53 14.66
CA LYS A 22 -21.84 21.18 13.99
C LYS A 22 -22.05 21.10 12.47
N GLU A 23 -22.14 22.26 11.85
CA GLU A 23 -22.23 22.37 10.41
C GLU A 23 -20.84 22.19 9.79
N TYR A 24 -20.73 21.28 8.83
CA TYR A 24 -19.51 21.07 8.04
C TYR A 24 -19.79 21.56 6.62
N PRO A 25 -19.44 22.82 6.30
CA PRO A 25 -19.60 23.30 4.94
C PRO A 25 -18.75 22.45 4.00
N PRO A 26 -19.27 22.07 2.81
CA PRO A 26 -18.51 21.29 1.84
C PRO A 26 -17.28 22.12 1.41
N LYS A 27 -16.10 21.52 1.59
CA LYS A 27 -14.85 22.07 1.04
C LYS A 27 -14.57 21.37 -0.27
N PRO A 28 -14.94 21.93 -1.43
CA PRO A 28 -14.68 21.31 -2.70
C PRO A 28 -13.17 21.16 -2.89
N PHE A 29 -12.72 19.93 -3.11
CA PHE A 29 -11.34 19.66 -3.47
C PHE A 29 -11.15 20.02 -4.94
N LYS A 30 -10.21 20.92 -5.20
CA LYS A 30 -9.85 21.28 -6.58
C LYS A 30 -8.90 20.22 -7.13
N PHE A 31 -9.39 19.40 -8.04
CA PHE A 31 -8.57 18.48 -8.80
C PHE A 31 -7.80 19.23 -9.89
N GLU A 32 -6.51 19.22 -9.78
CA GLU A 32 -5.63 19.70 -10.85
C GLU A 32 -5.39 18.56 -11.83
N GLN A 33 -5.41 18.90 -13.13
CA GLN A 33 -5.12 17.94 -14.18
C GLN A 33 -3.63 18.03 -14.52
N PRO A 34 -2.83 17.01 -14.18
CA PRO A 34 -1.41 17.01 -14.52
C PRO A 34 -1.20 16.85 -16.03
N THR A 35 -0.09 17.34 -16.50
CA THR A 35 0.37 17.14 -17.87
C THR A 35 0.76 15.68 -18.11
N GLU A 36 0.82 15.26 -19.37
CA GLU A 36 1.29 13.92 -19.75
C GLU A 36 2.72 13.62 -19.25
N TYR A 37 3.54 14.64 -19.17
CA TYR A 37 4.90 14.52 -18.64
C TYR A 37 4.89 14.19 -17.14
N GLU A 38 4.13 14.94 -16.34
CA GLU A 38 4.00 14.72 -14.90
C GLU A 38 3.41 13.35 -14.58
N ILE A 39 2.40 12.93 -15.34
CA ILE A 39 1.82 11.58 -15.20
C ILE A 39 2.90 10.51 -15.43
N LYS A 40 3.71 10.65 -16.46
CA LYS A 40 4.80 9.70 -16.77
C LYS A 40 5.86 9.67 -15.67
N GLU A 41 6.24 10.83 -15.13
CA GLU A 41 7.21 10.89 -14.04
C GLU A 41 6.68 10.18 -12.79
N ILE A 42 5.42 10.40 -12.43
CA ILE A 42 4.78 9.70 -11.31
C ILE A 42 4.70 8.20 -11.57
N LEU A 43 4.34 7.78 -12.78
CA LEU A 43 4.30 6.36 -13.16
C LEU A 43 5.68 5.70 -12.99
N LYS A 44 6.77 6.39 -13.33
CA LYS A 44 8.14 5.90 -13.11
C LYS A 44 8.43 5.67 -11.62
N THR A 45 7.96 6.56 -10.72
CA THR A 45 8.15 6.35 -9.27
C THR A 45 7.44 5.09 -8.75
N MET A 46 6.42 4.63 -9.47
CA MET A 46 5.72 3.36 -9.22
C MET A 46 6.30 2.18 -10.01
N GLY A 47 7.51 2.30 -10.57
CA GLY A 47 8.15 1.26 -11.35
C GLY A 47 7.50 0.99 -12.72
N LYS A 48 6.78 1.99 -13.27
CA LYS A 48 6.09 1.87 -14.57
C LYS A 48 6.78 2.75 -15.60
N THR A 49 7.74 2.16 -16.29
CA THR A 49 8.57 2.85 -17.27
C THR A 49 8.00 2.78 -18.68
N SER A 50 7.20 1.76 -18.95
CA SER A 50 6.55 1.52 -20.23
C SER A 50 5.04 1.35 -20.07
N ARG A 51 4.31 1.43 -21.17
CA ARG A 51 2.87 1.19 -21.18
C ARG A 51 2.51 -0.27 -20.86
N ALA A 52 3.41 -1.20 -21.11
CA ALA A 52 3.24 -2.61 -20.74
C ALA A 52 3.23 -2.82 -19.20
N ASP A 53 3.90 -1.94 -18.46
CA ASP A 53 3.94 -1.99 -17.00
C ASP A 53 2.65 -1.47 -16.34
N GLU A 54 1.79 -0.78 -17.13
CA GLU A 54 0.51 -0.27 -16.68
C GLU A 54 -0.55 -1.39 -16.68
N LEU A 55 -0.47 -2.30 -15.69
CA LEU A 55 -1.34 -3.48 -15.60
C LEU A 55 -2.82 -3.15 -15.43
N ASN A 56 -3.16 -1.95 -14.98
CA ASN A 56 -4.52 -1.49 -14.70
C ASN A 56 -5.34 -2.49 -13.86
N CYS A 57 -4.68 -3.15 -12.90
CA CYS A 57 -5.23 -4.27 -12.13
C CYS A 57 -6.30 -3.89 -11.11
N GLY A 58 -6.51 -2.59 -10.84
CA GLY A 58 -7.51 -2.10 -9.90
C GLY A 58 -7.22 -2.35 -8.41
N SER A 59 -6.19 -3.13 -8.05
CA SER A 59 -5.90 -3.53 -6.66
C SER A 59 -5.62 -2.37 -5.71
N CYS A 60 -5.27 -1.20 -6.22
CA CYS A 60 -5.04 0.01 -5.45
C CYS A 60 -6.28 0.90 -5.29
N GLY A 61 -7.46 0.44 -5.77
CA GLY A 61 -8.72 1.19 -5.72
C GLY A 61 -8.96 2.13 -6.90
N TYR A 62 -8.01 2.30 -7.82
CA TYR A 62 -8.14 3.09 -9.04
C TYR A 62 -8.32 2.17 -10.25
N LYS A 63 -9.17 2.55 -11.21
CA LYS A 63 -9.44 1.74 -12.40
C LYS A 63 -8.22 1.60 -13.29
N THR A 64 -7.43 2.66 -13.39
CA THR A 64 -6.22 2.71 -14.22
C THR A 64 -5.00 3.19 -13.44
N CYS A 65 -3.81 2.80 -13.89
CA CYS A 65 -2.56 3.29 -13.31
C CYS A 65 -2.41 4.80 -13.50
N ARG A 66 -2.98 5.36 -14.57
CA ARG A 66 -2.99 6.80 -14.85
C ARG A 66 -3.90 7.56 -13.90
N GLU A 67 -5.11 7.05 -13.61
CA GLU A 67 -5.98 7.65 -12.58
C GLU A 67 -5.28 7.70 -11.22
N LYS A 68 -4.57 6.63 -10.85
CA LYS A 68 -3.76 6.65 -9.64
C LYS A 68 -2.66 7.70 -9.70
N ALA A 69 -1.96 7.85 -10.82
CA ALA A 69 -0.93 8.87 -10.98
C ALA A 69 -1.51 10.28 -10.80
N ILE A 70 -2.71 10.55 -11.34
CA ILE A 70 -3.44 11.82 -11.12
C ILE A 70 -3.77 12.02 -9.64
N ALA A 71 -4.19 10.96 -8.94
CA ALA A 71 -4.48 11.02 -7.51
C ALA A 71 -3.21 11.27 -6.67
N VAL A 72 -2.09 10.69 -7.05
CA VAL A 72 -0.77 10.95 -6.44
C VAL A 72 -0.35 12.41 -6.66
N PHE A 73 -0.52 12.94 -7.88
CA PHE A 73 -0.24 14.34 -8.19
C PHE A 73 -1.01 15.29 -7.28
N ASN A 74 -2.27 14.99 -7.04
CA ASN A 74 -3.15 15.78 -6.16
C ASN A 74 -2.96 15.48 -4.65
N GLY A 75 -1.99 14.65 -4.27
CA GLY A 75 -1.70 14.33 -2.86
C GLY A 75 -2.76 13.46 -2.17
N ILE A 76 -3.64 12.79 -2.94
CA ILE A 76 -4.73 11.94 -2.42
C ILE A 76 -4.28 10.50 -2.27
N ALA A 77 -3.26 10.08 -3.02
CA ALA A 77 -2.72 8.73 -2.99
C ALA A 77 -1.19 8.76 -2.93
N GLU A 78 -0.61 7.67 -2.44
CA GLU A 78 0.83 7.46 -2.41
C GLU A 78 1.27 6.46 -3.48
N PRO A 79 2.46 6.65 -4.09
CA PRO A 79 3.04 5.68 -5.03
C PRO A 79 3.17 4.28 -4.42
N SER A 80 3.54 4.20 -3.15
CA SER A 80 3.71 2.98 -2.36
C SER A 80 2.46 2.10 -2.28
N MET A 81 1.26 2.65 -2.47
CA MET A 81 0.00 1.88 -2.45
C MET A 81 -0.21 1.00 -3.69
N CYS A 82 0.70 1.00 -4.66
CA CYS A 82 0.62 0.11 -5.82
C CYS A 82 1.05 -1.30 -5.45
N LEU A 83 0.12 -2.27 -5.46
CA LEU A 83 0.41 -3.65 -5.03
C LEU A 83 1.52 -4.33 -5.85
N PRO A 84 1.51 -4.31 -7.20
CA PRO A 84 2.62 -4.85 -7.97
C PRO A 84 3.98 -4.18 -7.67
N TYR A 85 3.99 -2.88 -7.42
CA TYR A 85 5.20 -2.15 -7.05
C TYR A 85 5.72 -2.56 -5.65
N MET A 86 4.82 -2.67 -4.67
CA MET A 86 5.17 -3.14 -3.32
C MET A 86 5.78 -4.54 -3.38
N ARG A 87 5.17 -5.44 -4.14
CA ARG A 87 5.65 -6.81 -4.32
C ARG A 87 7.04 -6.83 -4.95
N SER A 88 7.22 -6.15 -6.08
CA SER A 88 8.51 -6.06 -6.78
C SER A 88 9.61 -5.48 -5.87
N ARG A 89 9.28 -4.46 -5.08
CA ARG A 89 10.22 -3.86 -4.14
C ARG A 89 10.61 -4.82 -3.01
N ALA A 90 9.65 -5.56 -2.47
CA ALA A 90 9.90 -6.56 -1.44
C ALA A 90 10.79 -7.70 -1.96
N GLU A 91 10.48 -8.21 -3.16
CA GLU A 91 11.28 -9.23 -3.83
C GLU A 91 12.71 -8.74 -4.11
N SER A 92 12.87 -7.50 -4.59
CA SER A 92 14.20 -6.91 -4.81
C SER A 92 15.01 -6.77 -3.54
N LEU A 93 14.40 -6.34 -2.42
CA LEU A 93 15.08 -6.24 -1.14
C LEU A 93 15.51 -7.62 -0.62
N SER A 94 14.63 -8.61 -0.73
CA SER A 94 14.95 -9.99 -0.35
C SER A 94 16.15 -10.52 -1.15
N ASN A 95 16.12 -10.35 -2.46
CA ASN A 95 17.21 -10.77 -3.34
C ASN A 95 18.53 -10.06 -2.99
N ILE A 96 18.51 -8.74 -2.77
CA ILE A 96 19.72 -7.98 -2.38
C ILE A 96 20.29 -8.52 -1.08
N ILE A 97 19.45 -8.79 -0.07
CA ILE A 97 19.91 -9.33 1.23
C ILE A 97 20.55 -10.71 1.03
N CYS A 98 19.86 -11.59 0.29
CA CYS A 98 20.36 -12.94 0.03
C CYS A 98 21.65 -12.96 -0.79
N GLU A 99 21.74 -12.12 -1.82
CA GLU A 99 22.90 -12.06 -2.71
C GLU A 99 24.10 -11.31 -2.09
N SER A 100 23.85 -10.32 -1.22
CA SER A 100 24.92 -9.55 -0.57
C SER A 100 25.50 -10.24 0.67
N SER A 101 24.81 -11.25 1.20
CA SER A 101 25.24 -11.96 2.40
C SER A 101 26.52 -12.76 2.11
N PRO A 102 27.58 -12.63 2.93
CA PRO A 102 28.77 -13.48 2.82
C PRO A 102 28.50 -14.91 3.32
N ASN A 103 27.38 -15.13 3.99
CA ASN A 103 27.01 -16.41 4.58
C ASN A 103 26.05 -17.18 3.65
N LEU A 104 26.07 -18.49 3.76
CA LEU A 104 25.05 -19.34 3.17
C LEU A 104 23.72 -19.08 3.88
N ILE A 105 22.70 -18.67 3.13
CA ILE A 105 21.32 -18.53 3.63
C ILE A 105 20.49 -19.64 3.04
N GLY A 106 19.88 -20.45 3.91
CA GLY A 106 18.96 -21.51 3.50
C GLY A 106 17.59 -21.31 4.11
N LEU A 107 16.56 -21.53 3.31
CA LEU A 107 15.17 -21.62 3.76
C LEU A 107 14.79 -23.10 3.86
N VAL A 108 14.24 -23.48 5.00
CA VAL A 108 13.75 -24.84 5.26
C VAL A 108 12.29 -24.80 5.64
N ASP A 109 11.57 -25.83 5.32
CA ASP A 109 10.19 -26.01 5.77
C ASP A 109 10.11 -26.56 7.20
N LYS A 110 8.88 -26.80 7.67
CA LYS A 110 8.61 -27.38 9.00
C LYS A 110 9.19 -28.79 9.20
N ASP A 111 9.46 -29.51 8.11
CA ASP A 111 9.99 -30.88 8.09
C ASP A 111 11.52 -30.86 7.86
N LEU A 112 12.16 -29.68 7.97
CA LEU A 112 13.59 -29.42 7.79
C LEU A 112 14.11 -29.72 6.37
N MET A 113 13.21 -29.75 5.40
CA MET A 113 13.59 -29.89 3.99
C MET A 113 13.97 -28.53 3.43
N ILE A 114 15.06 -28.50 2.66
CA ILE A 114 15.54 -27.25 2.03
C ILE A 114 14.55 -26.86 0.93
N ILE A 115 13.92 -25.68 1.10
CA ILE A 115 13.06 -25.07 0.09
C ILE A 115 13.93 -24.31 -0.90
N GLU A 116 14.89 -23.54 -0.39
CA GLU A 116 15.74 -22.67 -1.19
C GLU A 116 17.06 -22.42 -0.48
N ALA A 117 18.13 -22.26 -1.23
CA ALA A 117 19.45 -21.97 -0.68
C ALA A 117 20.15 -20.92 -1.55
N TYR A 118 20.60 -19.86 -0.91
CA TYR A 118 21.34 -18.77 -1.55
C TYR A 118 22.81 -18.86 -1.14
N HIS A 119 23.69 -19.08 -2.10
CA HIS A 119 25.13 -19.08 -1.91
C HIS A 119 25.78 -18.19 -2.97
N ARG A 120 26.48 -17.19 -2.52
CA ARG A 120 27.38 -16.43 -3.39
C ARG A 120 28.65 -17.26 -3.62
N LEU A 121 28.63 -18.09 -4.63
CA LEU A 121 29.87 -18.66 -5.19
C LEU A 121 30.67 -17.52 -5.81
N HIS A 122 31.51 -16.86 -5.02
CA HIS A 122 32.67 -16.25 -5.58
C HIS A 122 33.56 -17.39 -6.06
N LEU A 123 33.48 -17.66 -7.34
CA LEU A 123 34.51 -18.38 -8.06
C LEU A 123 35.83 -17.62 -7.81
N PHE A 124 36.62 -18.13 -6.89
CA PHE A 124 38.05 -17.86 -6.91
C PHE A 124 38.55 -18.46 -8.22
N GLN A 125 38.69 -17.64 -9.26
CA GLN A 125 39.57 -17.96 -10.35
C GLN A 125 40.98 -17.75 -9.81
N PHE A 126 41.68 -18.87 -9.61
CA PHE A 126 43.13 -18.90 -9.53
C PHE A 126 43.74 -18.75 -10.93
#